data_a017a998e0e56b91b9da13e47a839951
#
_entry.id   a017a998e0e56b91b9da13e47a839951
#
_cell.length_a   1.000
_cell.length_b   1.000
_cell.length_c   1.000
_cell.angle_alpha   90.00
_cell.angle_beta   90.00
_cell.angle_gamma   90.00
#
_symmetry.space_group_name_H-M   'P 1'
#
loop_
_entity.id
_entity.type
_entity.pdbx_description
1 polymer ?
#
loop_
_entity_poly.entity_id
_entity_poly.type
_entity_poly.pdbx_seq_one_letter_code
_entity_poly.pdbx_strand_id
1 'polypeptide(L)'
;NCIMTRTPGTNIFTLATNITGFPLTEMEYKYYLDLSSSSVEYLENTYGELYDGIGWEDSPRFGGANRIFTLGLEDDENLVELGLEGYYDLPEGGVIPIGQEIMITFSVDMLGAIDQGFNPEEDTVYISIQDRWLAYLQGLEDGYKTNAFYNGDGIYSVNQLFIGPFPWHMLYTWGFYDVSLAAYVQE
;
A
#
# COMPACT_ATOMS: atom_id res chain seq x y z
N ASN A 1 7.49 9.31 20.84
CA ASN A 1 6.78 8.08 20.49
C ASN A 1 5.83 7.70 21.62
N CYS A 2 4.59 7.39 21.28
CA CYS A 2 3.59 6.92 22.25
C CYS A 2 3.38 5.42 22.01
N ILE A 3 3.43 4.63 23.09
CA ILE A 3 3.29 3.18 23.03
C ILE A 3 1.82 2.82 23.27
N MET A 4 1.25 2.09 22.32
CA MET A 4 -0.13 1.58 22.43
C MET A 4 -0.17 0.29 23.27
N THR A 5 -1.26 0.08 23.98
CA THR A 5 -1.50 -1.10 24.81
C THR A 5 -2.49 -2.01 24.11
N ARG A 6 -2.14 -3.29 23.96
CA ARG A 6 -3.03 -4.28 23.36
C ARG A 6 -4.16 -4.65 24.32
N THR A 7 -5.38 -4.62 23.84
CA THR A 7 -6.54 -5.14 24.57
C THR A 7 -6.45 -6.68 24.61
N PRO A 8 -6.46 -7.29 25.81
CA PRO A 8 -6.29 -8.73 25.95
C PRO A 8 -7.30 -9.54 25.12
N GLY A 9 -6.80 -10.54 24.39
CA GLY A 9 -7.64 -11.44 23.58
C GLY A 9 -8.09 -10.86 22.23
N THR A 10 -7.62 -9.68 21.87
CA THR A 10 -7.98 -9.01 20.60
C THR A 10 -6.72 -8.59 19.81
N ASN A 11 -6.91 -8.09 18.59
CA ASN A 11 -5.88 -7.37 17.82
C ASN A 11 -6.08 -5.85 17.88
N ILE A 12 -6.81 -5.37 18.88
CA ILE A 12 -7.06 -3.95 19.10
C ILE A 12 -5.98 -3.39 20.03
N PHE A 13 -5.40 -2.28 19.63
CA PHE A 13 -4.42 -1.51 20.40
C PHE A 13 -5.00 -0.15 20.71
N THR A 14 -4.84 0.30 21.94
CA THR A 14 -5.35 1.59 22.41
C THR A 14 -4.24 2.46 22.97
N LEU A 15 -4.36 3.75 22.76
CA LEU A 15 -3.53 4.77 23.37
C LEU A 15 -4.42 5.90 23.89
N ALA A 16 -4.24 6.24 25.15
CA ALA A 16 -4.76 7.49 25.70
C ALA A 16 -3.56 8.42 25.99
N THR A 17 -3.62 9.62 25.48
CA THR A 17 -2.55 10.61 25.68
C THR A 17 -3.13 12.01 25.82
N ASN A 18 -2.44 12.86 26.58
CA ASN A 18 -2.81 14.26 26.67
C ASN A 18 -2.14 15.04 25.54
N ILE A 19 -2.94 15.77 24.81
CA ILE A 19 -2.48 16.62 23.72
C ILE A 19 -2.76 18.07 24.13
N THR A 20 -1.76 18.93 23.98
CA THR A 20 -1.91 20.36 24.23
C THR A 20 -1.72 21.08 22.90
N GLY A 21 -2.71 21.83 22.49
CA GLY A 21 -2.69 22.61 21.25
C GLY A 21 -3.76 23.67 21.23
N PHE A 22 -3.76 24.49 20.22
CA PHE A 22 -4.84 25.45 19.99
C PHE A 22 -6.00 24.76 19.27
N PRO A 23 -7.25 25.20 19.49
CA PRO A 23 -8.38 24.76 18.68
C PRO A 23 -8.10 24.90 17.18
N LEU A 24 -8.62 23.98 16.39
CA LEU A 24 -8.40 23.89 14.93
C LEU A 24 -6.93 23.60 14.52
N THR A 25 -6.07 23.21 15.46
CA THR A 25 -4.74 22.71 15.10
C THR A 25 -4.86 21.34 14.47
N GLU A 26 -4.32 21.20 13.27
CA GLU A 26 -4.16 19.90 12.63
C GLU A 26 -2.94 19.20 13.22
N MET A 27 -3.14 17.94 13.57
CA MET A 27 -2.07 17.06 14.04
C MET A 27 -1.93 15.91 13.09
N GLU A 28 -0.71 15.68 12.66
CA GLU A 28 -0.37 14.53 11.84
C GLU A 28 0.13 13.38 12.71
N TYR A 29 -0.30 12.18 12.41
CA TYR A 29 0.16 10.97 13.10
C TYR A 29 0.22 9.79 12.15
N LYS A 30 0.92 8.75 12.59
CA LYS A 30 1.10 7.52 11.85
C LYS A 30 1.30 6.36 12.83
N TYR A 31 0.82 5.19 12.47
CA TYR A 31 1.09 3.98 13.23
C TYR A 31 2.42 3.35 12.83
N TYR A 32 3.09 2.78 13.81
CA TYR A 32 4.33 2.06 13.62
C TYR A 32 4.30 0.74 14.40
N LEU A 33 4.63 -0.35 13.72
CA LEU A 33 4.84 -1.65 14.34
C LEU A 33 6.32 -1.82 14.67
N ASP A 34 6.63 -1.88 15.97
CA ASP A 34 7.99 -2.24 16.42
C ASP A 34 8.12 -3.76 16.37
N LEU A 35 8.70 -4.23 15.27
CA LEU A 35 8.86 -5.65 15.04
C LEU A 35 9.99 -6.21 15.91
N SER A 36 9.72 -7.33 16.61
CA SER A 36 10.77 -8.03 17.36
C SER A 36 11.86 -8.56 16.43
N SER A 37 13.08 -8.67 16.95
CA SER A 37 14.21 -9.23 16.17
C SER A 37 13.89 -10.59 15.56
N SER A 38 13.12 -11.43 16.25
CA SER A 38 12.69 -12.74 15.72
C SER A 38 11.67 -12.60 14.59
N SER A 39 10.82 -11.58 14.62
CA SER A 39 9.89 -11.31 13.52
C SER A 39 10.64 -10.78 12.31
N VAL A 40 11.59 -9.88 12.51
CA VAL A 40 12.47 -9.38 11.45
C VAL A 40 13.25 -10.54 10.81
N GLU A 41 13.92 -11.37 11.61
CA GLU A 41 14.67 -12.53 11.12
C GLU A 41 13.78 -13.52 10.34
N TYR A 42 12.57 -13.80 10.84
CA TYR A 42 11.61 -14.64 10.12
C TYR A 42 11.23 -14.06 8.77
N LEU A 43 10.94 -12.77 8.73
CA LEU A 43 10.55 -12.08 7.52
C LEU A 43 11.70 -12.03 6.50
N GLU A 44 12.92 -11.70 6.93
CA GLU A 44 14.12 -11.69 6.09
C GLU A 44 14.45 -13.07 5.52
N ASN A 45 14.34 -14.12 6.35
CA ASN A 45 14.57 -15.49 5.89
C ASN A 45 13.49 -15.98 4.90
N THR A 46 12.28 -15.45 5.01
CA THR A 46 11.15 -15.89 4.18
C THR A 46 11.06 -15.11 2.87
N TYR A 47 11.34 -13.81 2.91
CA TYR A 47 11.04 -12.90 1.81
C TYR A 47 12.25 -12.10 1.32
N GLY A 48 13.41 -12.22 1.96
CA GLY A 48 14.62 -11.47 1.64
C GLY A 48 14.84 -10.25 2.54
N GLU A 49 15.80 -9.43 2.16
CA GLU A 49 16.21 -8.26 2.95
C GLU A 49 15.05 -7.25 3.09
N LEU A 50 14.83 -6.80 4.33
CA LEU A 50 13.77 -5.85 4.64
C LEU A 50 14.16 -4.44 4.22
N TYR A 51 13.21 -3.72 3.63
CA TYR A 51 13.40 -2.30 3.31
C TYR A 51 13.43 -1.42 4.57
N ASP A 52 14.22 -0.36 4.52
CA ASP A 52 14.17 0.71 5.50
C ASP A 52 12.74 1.27 5.59
N GLY A 53 12.22 1.31 6.82
CA GLY A 53 10.88 1.82 7.09
C GLY A 53 9.78 0.77 7.20
N ILE A 54 10.13 -0.52 7.14
CA ILE A 54 9.17 -1.57 7.47
C ILE A 54 8.65 -1.38 8.90
N GLY A 55 7.36 -1.53 9.08
CA GLY A 55 6.68 -1.24 10.36
C GLY A 55 5.94 0.09 10.37
N TRP A 56 6.31 1.05 9.56
CA TRP A 56 5.47 2.22 9.32
C TRP A 56 4.28 1.84 8.43
N GLU A 57 3.07 2.26 8.81
CA GLU A 57 1.99 2.18 7.85
C GLU A 57 2.32 3.06 6.65
N ASP A 58 2.15 2.52 5.46
CA ASP A 58 2.15 3.36 4.27
C ASP A 58 0.92 4.25 4.32
N SER A 59 0.97 5.31 3.57
CA SER A 59 -0.06 6.32 3.64
C SER A 59 -1.45 5.72 3.50
N PRO A 60 -2.36 5.99 4.44
CA PRO A 60 -3.76 5.62 4.31
C PRO A 60 -4.47 6.38 3.19
N ARG A 61 -3.78 7.31 2.52
CA ARG A 61 -4.33 8.12 1.43
C ARG A 61 -3.40 8.10 0.24
N PHE A 62 -3.96 8.15 -0.95
CA PHE A 62 -3.22 8.40 -2.18
C PHE A 62 -2.27 9.59 -2.02
N GLY A 63 -0.99 9.38 -2.26
CA GLY A 63 0.02 10.44 -2.24
C GLY A 63 0.91 10.54 -1.00
N GLY A 64 0.88 9.59 -0.09
CA GLY A 64 1.86 9.52 1.00
C GLY A 64 1.58 10.40 2.22
N ALA A 65 0.34 10.87 2.41
CA ALA A 65 -0.01 11.72 3.54
C ALA A 65 -0.12 10.95 4.86
N ASN A 66 0.29 11.58 5.96
CA ASN A 66 -0.01 11.10 7.30
C ASN A 66 -1.51 11.16 7.59
N ARG A 67 -1.97 10.46 8.61
CA ARG A 67 -3.31 10.66 9.17
C ARG A 67 -3.40 12.04 9.78
N ILE A 68 -4.55 12.67 9.69
CA ILE A 68 -4.77 14.02 10.21
C ILE A 68 -5.91 13.96 11.21
N PHE A 69 -5.69 14.53 12.37
CA PHE A 69 -6.70 14.82 13.37
C PHE A 69 -6.72 16.34 13.61
N THR A 70 -7.91 16.92 13.64
CA THR A 70 -8.07 18.36 13.94
C THR A 70 -8.75 18.51 15.29
N LEU A 71 -8.13 19.26 16.22
CA LEU A 71 -8.75 19.59 17.49
C LEU A 71 -9.98 20.47 17.24
N GLY A 72 -11.13 20.02 17.75
CA GLY A 72 -12.36 20.79 17.71
C GLY A 72 -12.34 22.00 18.67
N LEU A 73 -13.26 22.92 18.46
CA LEU A 73 -13.41 24.09 19.36
C LEU A 73 -13.96 23.71 20.73
N GLU A 74 -14.66 22.58 20.82
CA GLU A 74 -15.34 22.09 22.03
C GLU A 74 -14.58 20.93 22.71
N ASP A 75 -13.38 20.57 22.20
CA ASP A 75 -12.56 19.48 22.73
C ASP A 75 -11.75 19.88 23.97
N ASP A 76 -11.98 21.10 24.48
CA ASP A 76 -11.31 21.61 25.65
C ASP A 76 -11.74 20.82 26.90
N GLU A 77 -10.76 20.22 27.59
CA GLU A 77 -10.92 19.39 28.80
C GLU A 77 -11.70 18.06 28.63
N ASN A 78 -12.02 17.63 27.41
CA ASN A 78 -12.78 16.40 27.17
C ASN A 78 -11.91 15.29 26.56
N LEU A 79 -12.33 14.05 26.82
CA LEU A 79 -11.81 12.89 26.11
C LEU A 79 -12.38 12.88 24.69
N VAL A 80 -11.49 12.97 23.70
CA VAL A 80 -11.86 12.79 22.29
C VAL A 80 -11.46 11.37 21.88
N GLU A 81 -12.42 10.60 21.42
CA GLU A 81 -12.19 9.25 20.89
C GLU A 81 -12.18 9.29 19.37
N LEU A 82 -11.06 8.90 18.75
CA LEU A 82 -10.93 8.85 17.29
C LEU A 82 -11.67 7.66 16.67
N GLY A 83 -12.18 6.76 17.51
CA GLY A 83 -12.80 5.53 17.04
C GLY A 83 -11.79 4.42 16.70
N LEU A 84 -12.29 3.34 16.14
CA LEU A 84 -11.46 2.22 15.72
C LEU A 84 -10.95 2.48 14.31
N GLU A 85 -9.63 2.54 14.17
CA GLU A 85 -8.94 2.69 12.88
C GLU A 85 -8.19 1.42 12.53
N GLY A 86 -8.23 1.01 11.26
CA GLY A 86 -7.41 -0.07 10.76
C GLY A 86 -5.99 0.40 10.48
N TYR A 87 -4.99 -0.43 10.77
CA TYR A 87 -3.64 -0.24 10.26
C TYR A 87 -3.71 -0.23 8.72
N TYR A 88 -3.03 0.69 8.05
CA TYR A 88 -3.20 0.98 6.62
C TYR A 88 -4.58 1.52 6.20
N ASP A 89 -5.35 2.07 7.14
CA ASP A 89 -6.73 2.49 6.89
C ASP A 89 -7.62 1.36 6.31
N LEU A 90 -7.30 0.14 6.70
CA LEU A 90 -8.05 -1.04 6.27
C LEU A 90 -9.32 -1.15 7.11
N PRO A 91 -10.51 -1.19 6.51
CA PRO A 91 -11.73 -1.43 7.24
C PRO A 91 -11.71 -2.83 7.87
N GLU A 92 -12.57 -3.06 8.88
CA GLU A 92 -12.77 -4.40 9.41
C GLU A 92 -13.11 -5.37 8.28
N GLY A 93 -12.36 -6.47 8.18
CA GLY A 93 -12.46 -7.40 7.05
C GLY A 93 -11.75 -6.93 5.77
N GLY A 94 -11.04 -5.80 5.80
CA GLY A 94 -10.30 -5.26 4.65
C GLY A 94 -8.98 -5.98 4.35
N VAL A 95 -8.77 -7.17 4.90
CA VAL A 95 -7.60 -8.00 4.65
C VAL A 95 -8.05 -9.35 4.11
N ILE A 96 -7.45 -9.76 3.01
CA ILE A 96 -7.61 -11.11 2.48
C ILE A 96 -6.93 -12.08 3.46
N PRO A 97 -7.65 -13.12 3.94
CA PRO A 97 -7.12 -14.03 4.95
C PRO A 97 -5.89 -14.80 4.48
N ILE A 98 -5.06 -15.21 5.45
CA ILE A 98 -3.89 -16.09 5.20
C ILE A 98 -4.31 -17.34 4.41
N GLY A 99 -3.58 -17.63 3.34
CA GLY A 99 -3.76 -18.82 2.50
C GLY A 99 -4.94 -18.74 1.54
N GLN A 100 -5.69 -17.64 1.53
CA GLN A 100 -6.69 -17.43 0.49
C GLN A 100 -6.01 -16.99 -0.80
N GLU A 101 -6.30 -17.69 -1.89
CA GLU A 101 -5.82 -17.36 -3.22
C GLU A 101 -6.86 -16.52 -3.98
N ILE A 102 -6.42 -15.44 -4.59
CA ILE A 102 -7.26 -14.61 -5.45
C ILE A 102 -6.50 -14.31 -6.74
N MET A 103 -7.13 -14.64 -7.87
CA MET A 103 -6.64 -14.26 -9.19
C MET A 103 -7.27 -12.93 -9.57
N ILE A 104 -6.43 -11.92 -9.82
CA ILE A 104 -6.88 -10.60 -10.29
C ILE A 104 -6.38 -10.40 -11.72
N THR A 105 -7.30 -10.05 -12.60
CA THR A 105 -6.99 -9.63 -13.96
C THR A 105 -7.00 -8.12 -14.03
N PHE A 106 -5.85 -7.54 -14.32
CA PHE A 106 -5.70 -6.13 -14.62
C PHE A 106 -5.73 -5.94 -16.13
N SER A 107 -6.43 -4.92 -16.60
CA SER A 107 -6.50 -4.62 -18.04
C SER A 107 -6.37 -3.12 -18.27
N VAL A 108 -5.72 -2.75 -19.36
CA VAL A 108 -5.52 -1.36 -19.78
C VAL A 108 -5.76 -1.21 -21.27
N ASP A 109 -6.37 -0.12 -21.67
CA ASP A 109 -6.48 0.32 -23.06
C ASP A 109 -5.31 1.26 -23.37
N MET A 110 -4.41 0.81 -24.27
CA MET A 110 -3.20 1.53 -24.65
C MET A 110 -3.37 2.38 -25.91
N LEU A 111 -4.57 2.47 -26.50
CA LEU A 111 -4.79 3.28 -27.70
C LEU A 111 -4.45 4.77 -27.47
N GLY A 112 -4.76 5.30 -26.28
CA GLY A 112 -4.41 6.67 -25.93
C GLY A 112 -2.90 6.92 -25.76
N ALA A 113 -2.10 5.89 -25.53
CA ALA A 113 -0.66 6.02 -25.35
C ALA A 113 0.11 6.12 -26.68
N ILE A 114 -0.53 5.80 -27.81
CA ILE A 114 0.09 5.89 -29.15
C ILE A 114 0.50 7.33 -29.44
N ASP A 115 -0.34 8.30 -29.09
CA ASP A 115 -0.05 9.74 -29.25
C ASP A 115 1.11 10.20 -28.34
N GLN A 116 1.48 9.39 -27.33
CA GLN A 116 2.60 9.64 -26.42
C GLN A 116 3.85 8.84 -26.75
N GLY A 117 3.86 8.19 -27.89
CA GLY A 117 5.04 7.48 -28.42
C GLY A 117 5.01 5.97 -28.25
N PHE A 118 3.95 5.40 -27.67
CA PHE A 118 3.82 3.94 -27.57
C PHE A 118 3.74 3.29 -28.96
N ASN A 119 4.63 2.36 -29.22
CA ASN A 119 4.64 1.56 -30.44
C ASN A 119 4.21 0.10 -30.12
N PRO A 120 2.98 -0.30 -30.48
CA PRO A 120 2.46 -1.63 -30.13
C PRO A 120 3.21 -2.81 -30.81
N GLU A 121 4.04 -2.54 -31.81
CA GLU A 121 4.81 -3.59 -32.51
C GLU A 121 6.18 -3.86 -31.83
N GLU A 122 6.71 -2.90 -31.08
CA GLU A 122 8.06 -2.96 -30.53
C GLU A 122 8.08 -2.88 -29.01
N ASP A 123 7.17 -2.09 -28.42
CA ASP A 123 7.18 -1.79 -26.99
C ASP A 123 6.47 -2.86 -26.16
N THR A 124 6.91 -3.00 -24.93
CA THR A 124 6.33 -3.97 -24.00
C THR A 124 5.53 -3.24 -22.91
N VAL A 125 4.22 -3.52 -22.86
CA VAL A 125 3.34 -2.99 -21.80
C VAL A 125 3.56 -3.77 -20.51
N TYR A 126 3.57 -3.07 -19.39
CA TYR A 126 3.69 -3.68 -18.06
C TYR A 126 2.78 -3.00 -17.04
N ILE A 127 2.45 -3.73 -15.97
CA ILE A 127 1.91 -3.19 -14.73
C ILE A 127 3.02 -3.16 -13.69
N SER A 128 3.08 -2.08 -12.92
CA SER A 128 3.96 -1.96 -11.74
C SER A 128 3.12 -1.89 -10.49
N ILE A 129 3.29 -2.84 -9.59
CA ILE A 129 2.65 -2.81 -8.27
C ILE A 129 3.58 -2.04 -7.34
N GLN A 130 3.06 -0.94 -6.76
CA GLN A 130 3.85 0.00 -5.96
C GLN A 130 3.58 -0.13 -4.46
N ASP A 131 2.78 -1.09 -4.06
CA ASP A 131 2.54 -1.36 -2.65
C ASP A 131 3.67 -2.21 -2.09
N ARG A 132 4.48 -1.61 -1.21
CA ARG A 132 5.64 -2.27 -0.59
C ARG A 132 5.27 -3.50 0.21
N TRP A 133 4.18 -3.43 0.98
CA TRP A 133 3.74 -4.54 1.78
C TRP A 133 3.26 -5.70 0.93
N LEU A 134 2.51 -5.40 -0.11
CA LEU A 134 2.03 -6.40 -1.03
C LEU A 134 3.19 -7.04 -1.79
N ALA A 135 4.09 -6.23 -2.34
CA ALA A 135 5.30 -6.72 -3.01
C ALA A 135 6.11 -7.61 -2.08
N TYR A 136 6.34 -7.15 -0.86
CA TYR A 136 7.07 -7.89 0.16
C TYR A 136 6.40 -9.22 0.55
N LEU A 137 5.10 -9.22 0.86
CA LEU A 137 4.34 -10.42 1.22
C LEU A 137 4.25 -11.46 0.08
N GLN A 138 4.33 -11.01 -1.15
CA GLN A 138 4.33 -11.87 -2.35
C GLN A 138 5.75 -12.24 -2.80
N GLY A 139 6.81 -11.81 -2.10
CA GLY A 139 8.19 -12.03 -2.48
C GLY A 139 8.60 -11.30 -3.76
N LEU A 140 7.95 -10.17 -4.04
CA LEU A 140 8.25 -9.31 -5.18
C LEU A 140 9.13 -8.13 -4.74
N GLU A 141 9.96 -7.62 -5.64
CA GLU A 141 10.71 -6.40 -5.42
C GLU A 141 9.77 -5.18 -5.47
N ASP A 142 10.11 -4.11 -4.73
CA ASP A 142 9.39 -2.84 -4.83
C ASP A 142 9.41 -2.32 -6.27
N GLY A 143 8.25 -1.93 -6.76
CA GLY A 143 8.09 -1.52 -8.16
C GLY A 143 8.22 -2.65 -9.17
N TYR A 144 8.03 -3.91 -8.73
CA TYR A 144 8.03 -5.06 -9.60
C TYR A 144 7.11 -4.87 -10.81
N LYS A 145 7.67 -5.13 -11.99
CA LYS A 145 6.98 -4.97 -13.26
C LYS A 145 6.62 -6.34 -13.85
N THR A 146 5.34 -6.53 -14.10
CA THR A 146 4.84 -7.72 -14.80
C THR A 146 4.42 -7.32 -16.21
N ASN A 147 5.01 -7.97 -17.21
CA ASN A 147 4.68 -7.72 -18.61
C ASN A 147 3.25 -8.17 -18.91
N ALA A 148 2.52 -7.33 -19.61
CA ALA A 148 1.18 -7.60 -20.06
C ALA A 148 1.18 -8.31 -21.42
N PHE A 149 0.14 -9.07 -21.68
CA PHE A 149 -0.10 -9.69 -22.96
C PHE A 149 -1.24 -8.98 -23.70
N TYR A 150 -1.10 -8.91 -25.01
CA TYR A 150 -2.06 -8.27 -25.90
C TYR A 150 -3.29 -9.15 -26.10
N ASN A 151 -4.49 -8.58 -25.93
CA ASN A 151 -5.77 -9.27 -26.10
C ASN A 151 -6.55 -8.88 -27.36
N GLY A 152 -6.05 -7.94 -28.13
CA GLY A 152 -6.74 -7.32 -29.26
C GLY A 152 -7.26 -5.91 -28.95
N ASP A 153 -7.59 -5.17 -29.99
CA ASP A 153 -8.22 -3.84 -29.93
C ASP A 153 -7.51 -2.82 -29.01
N GLY A 154 -6.19 -2.91 -28.88
CA GLY A 154 -5.40 -2.04 -28.02
C GLY A 154 -5.43 -2.41 -26.54
N ILE A 155 -6.09 -3.49 -26.15
CA ILE A 155 -6.20 -3.95 -24.78
C ILE A 155 -5.05 -4.88 -24.41
N TYR A 156 -4.42 -4.58 -23.26
CA TYR A 156 -3.39 -5.41 -22.65
C TYR A 156 -3.84 -5.86 -21.25
N SER A 157 -3.46 -7.07 -20.85
CA SER A 157 -3.85 -7.61 -19.54
C SER A 157 -2.73 -8.37 -18.87
N VAL A 158 -2.81 -8.41 -17.52
CA VAL A 158 -1.99 -9.24 -16.64
C VAL A 158 -2.92 -10.01 -15.72
N ASN A 159 -2.68 -11.31 -15.59
CA ASN A 159 -3.30 -12.13 -14.55
C ASN A 159 -2.29 -12.33 -13.43
N GLN A 160 -2.61 -11.81 -12.24
CA GLN A 160 -1.75 -11.93 -11.08
C GLN A 160 -2.45 -12.73 -9.99
N LEU A 161 -1.80 -13.80 -9.54
CA LEU A 161 -2.23 -14.56 -8.37
C LEU A 161 -1.69 -13.89 -7.12
N PHE A 162 -2.58 -13.61 -6.18
CA PHE A 162 -2.24 -13.15 -4.85
C PHE A 162 -2.62 -14.20 -3.81
N ILE A 163 -1.75 -14.40 -2.82
CA ILE A 163 -1.97 -15.32 -1.72
C ILE A 163 -1.98 -14.51 -0.44
N GLY A 164 -3.09 -14.51 0.29
CA GLY A 164 -3.22 -13.78 1.56
C GLY A 164 -2.19 -14.19 2.61
N PRO A 165 -1.87 -13.31 3.55
CA PRO A 165 -2.60 -12.08 3.84
C PRO A 165 -2.16 -10.91 2.97
N PHE A 166 -3.09 -10.13 2.47
CA PHE A 166 -2.81 -8.85 1.82
C PHE A 166 -4.01 -7.90 1.96
N PRO A 167 -3.78 -6.56 1.86
CA PRO A 167 -4.86 -5.58 1.96
C PRO A 167 -5.78 -5.60 0.73
N TRP A 168 -7.01 -5.18 0.92
CA TRP A 168 -8.00 -5.05 -0.15
C TRP A 168 -7.64 -4.01 -1.22
N HIS A 169 -6.84 -3.03 -0.86
CA HIS A 169 -6.41 -2.00 -1.80
C HIS A 169 -4.93 -2.17 -2.14
N MET A 170 -4.57 -1.81 -3.33
CA MET A 170 -3.20 -1.81 -3.80
C MET A 170 -2.97 -0.63 -4.74
N LEU A 171 -1.76 -0.11 -4.72
CA LEU A 171 -1.32 0.90 -5.67
C LEU A 171 -0.64 0.20 -6.85
N TYR A 172 -1.05 0.58 -8.04
CA TYR A 172 -0.39 0.12 -9.26
C TYR A 172 -0.43 1.22 -10.32
N THR A 173 0.50 1.14 -11.24
CA THR A 173 0.53 1.98 -12.44
C THR A 173 0.73 1.11 -13.66
N TRP A 174 0.25 1.59 -14.79
CA TRP A 174 0.59 1.04 -16.07
C TRP A 174 1.74 1.80 -16.69
N GLY A 175 2.44 1.14 -17.62
CA GLY A 175 3.48 1.76 -18.40
C GLY A 175 3.91 0.87 -19.53
N PHE A 176 4.89 1.33 -20.29
CA PHE A 176 5.52 0.54 -21.32
C PHE A 176 7.03 0.75 -21.32
N TYR A 177 7.75 -0.25 -21.78
CA TYR A 177 9.17 -0.13 -22.07
C TYR A 177 9.31 0.34 -23.50
N ASP A 178 9.73 1.59 -23.70
CA ASP A 178 10.02 2.17 -24.99
C ASP A 178 11.37 1.64 -25.48
N VAL A 179 11.33 0.82 -26.52
CA VAL A 179 12.53 0.20 -27.11
C VAL A 179 13.43 1.25 -27.75
N SER A 180 12.86 2.29 -28.35
CA SER A 180 13.60 3.34 -29.04
C SER A 180 14.41 4.22 -28.08
N LEU A 181 13.87 4.47 -26.90
CA LEU A 181 14.51 5.25 -25.83
C LEU A 181 15.30 4.38 -24.85
N ALA A 182 15.14 3.05 -24.92
CA ALA A 182 15.63 2.10 -23.93
C ALA A 182 15.24 2.49 -22.49
N ALA A 183 14.00 2.92 -22.29
CA ALA A 183 13.52 3.49 -21.04
C ALA A 183 12.09 3.03 -20.71
N TYR A 184 11.79 3.03 -19.41
CA TYR A 184 10.43 2.82 -18.91
C TYR A 184 9.65 4.15 -18.92
N VAL A 185 8.46 4.13 -19.50
CA VAL A 185 7.49 5.22 -19.49
C VAL A 185 6.30 4.79 -18.66
N GLN A 186 5.90 5.59 -17.69
CA GLN A 186 4.77 5.35 -16.77
C GLN A 186 3.74 6.46 -16.87
N GLU A 187 2.50 6.11 -16.57
CA GLU A 187 1.39 7.04 -16.32
C GLU A 187 1.74 8.11 -15.28
#